data_803bb88d3de3cec77656de50b127b873
#
_entry.id   803bb88d3de3cec77656de50b127b873
#
_cell.length_a   1.000
_cell.length_b   1.000
_cell.length_c   1.000
_cell.angle_alpha   90.00
_cell.angle_beta   90.00
_cell.angle_gamma   90.00
#
_symmetry.space_group_name_H-M   'P 1'
#
loop_
_entity.id
_entity.type
_entity.pdbx_description
1 polymer ?
#
loop_
_entity_poly.entity_id
_entity_poly.type
_entity_poly.pdbx_seq_one_letter_code
_entity_poly.pdbx_strand_id
1 'polypeptide(L)'
;MYRFVSLLLSAAALALISGCGTTSEYVDASDTTAAVKNANRMSSSDWVVITEQAGRALLTSPQFDEYLAAYRIDAEKALQEAEQSGTAISARERLNALKPLLMLSTIQNNTAEHIDSRLLTERLREVLFNSGKVRFTTYAAGEGQTIDPATGAVRDLQYDPNVNQRTVAQKGKVNAYDLSLSGAIIKQTASSGRDRELSYTFTLTLTDNVTGEGVWAYTREIKRQNKQDIFGY
;
A
#
# COMPACT_ATOMS: atom_id res chain seq x y z
N MET A 1 -13.89 37.08 61.46
CA MET A 1 -13.69 35.64 61.13
C MET A 1 -14.34 35.22 59.81
N TYR A 2 -15.50 35.72 59.44
CA TYR A 2 -16.20 35.33 58.18
C TYR A 2 -15.53 35.80 56.88
N ARG A 3 -14.72 36.84 56.86
CA ARG A 3 -14.07 37.36 55.64
C ARG A 3 -12.86 36.54 55.16
N PHE A 4 -12.23 35.79 56.05
CA PHE A 4 -11.09 34.91 55.68
C PHE A 4 -11.55 33.56 55.09
N VAL A 5 -12.74 33.09 55.55
CA VAL A 5 -13.30 31.83 55.05
C VAL A 5 -13.81 31.96 53.61
N SER A 6 -14.38 33.12 53.22
CA SER A 6 -14.85 33.36 51.85
C SER A 6 -13.71 33.51 50.85
N LEU A 7 -12.53 34.00 51.26
CA LEU A 7 -11.34 34.09 50.38
C LEU A 7 -10.71 32.73 50.13
N LEU A 8 -10.72 31.82 51.07
CA LEU A 8 -10.21 30.45 50.89
C LEU A 8 -11.12 29.58 50.03
N LEU A 9 -12.42 29.76 50.09
CA LEU A 9 -13.37 29.07 49.23
C LEU A 9 -13.28 29.51 47.74
N SER A 10 -13.01 30.79 47.49
CA SER A 10 -12.86 31.29 46.11
C SER A 10 -11.51 30.85 45.47
N ALA A 11 -10.44 30.69 46.26
CA ALA A 11 -9.18 30.17 45.76
C ALA A 11 -9.23 28.66 45.43
N ALA A 12 -10.02 27.88 46.18
CA ALA A 12 -10.22 26.44 45.90
C ALA A 12 -11.09 26.19 44.66
N ALA A 13 -12.02 27.08 44.32
CA ALA A 13 -12.84 26.94 43.10
C ALA A 13 -12.10 27.26 41.81
N LEU A 14 -11.02 28.07 41.83
CA LEU A 14 -10.22 28.35 40.64
C LEU A 14 -9.23 27.22 40.31
N ALA A 15 -8.89 26.34 41.25
CA ALA A 15 -7.96 25.24 41.02
C ALA A 15 -8.60 24.02 40.30
N LEU A 16 -9.92 24.00 40.11
CA LEU A 16 -10.62 22.88 39.45
C LEU A 16 -10.84 23.05 37.92
N ILE A 17 -10.35 24.15 37.34
CA ILE A 17 -10.47 24.43 35.89
C ILE A 17 -9.14 24.13 35.16
N SER A 18 -8.26 23.30 35.72
CA SER A 18 -7.21 22.69 34.92
C SER A 18 -7.81 21.57 34.04
N GLY A 19 -8.55 22.00 33.03
CA GLY A 19 -9.02 21.10 31.99
C GLY A 19 -7.85 20.39 31.38
N CYS A 20 -7.89 19.08 31.28
CA CYS A 20 -6.99 18.30 30.45
C CYS A 20 -7.11 18.77 29.00
N GLY A 21 -6.32 19.76 28.62
CA GLY A 21 -6.18 20.16 27.22
C GLY A 21 -5.51 19.03 26.47
N THR A 22 -6.24 18.33 25.63
CA THR A 22 -5.65 17.45 24.62
C THR A 22 -5.02 18.32 23.55
N THR A 23 -3.69 18.36 23.48
CA THR A 23 -2.97 18.94 22.35
C THR A 23 -2.87 17.90 21.26
N SER A 24 -3.33 18.23 20.04
CA SER A 24 -3.08 17.43 18.85
C SER A 24 -1.91 18.02 18.09
N GLU A 25 -0.91 17.21 17.78
CA GLU A 25 0.24 17.57 16.99
C GLU A 25 0.21 16.82 15.66
N TYR A 26 0.57 17.51 14.58
CA TYR A 26 0.74 16.88 13.29
C TYR A 26 2.10 16.18 13.24
N VAL A 27 2.10 14.87 13.02
CA VAL A 27 3.29 14.04 12.95
C VAL A 27 3.28 13.27 11.64
N ASP A 28 4.46 13.13 11.00
CA ASP A 28 4.59 12.33 9.79
C ASP A 28 4.24 10.86 10.05
N ALA A 29 3.50 10.24 9.12
CA ALA A 29 3.02 8.87 9.27
C ALA A 29 4.17 7.83 9.30
N SER A 30 5.35 8.17 8.80
CA SER A 30 6.55 7.34 8.85
C SER A 30 7.38 7.52 10.11
N ASP A 31 7.07 8.52 10.94
CA ASP A 31 7.78 8.74 12.21
C ASP A 31 7.36 7.72 13.27
N THR A 32 8.21 6.71 13.45
CA THR A 32 8.00 5.65 14.45
C THR A 32 8.30 6.12 15.87
N THR A 33 8.96 7.27 16.06
CA THR A 33 9.28 7.80 17.40
C THR A 33 8.05 8.44 18.05
N ALA A 34 7.20 9.06 17.26
CA ALA A 34 5.93 9.65 17.67
C ALA A 34 4.76 8.65 17.69
N ALA A 35 4.99 7.42 17.22
CA ALA A 35 3.96 6.39 17.17
C ALA A 35 3.43 6.05 18.57
N VAL A 36 2.10 5.93 18.68
CA VAL A 36 1.45 5.42 19.89
C VAL A 36 1.89 3.98 20.11
N LYS A 37 2.78 3.76 21.06
CA LYS A 37 3.31 2.43 21.41
C LYS A 37 2.29 1.66 22.22
N ASN A 38 1.66 0.67 21.61
CA ASN A 38 0.79 -0.26 22.30
C ASN A 38 1.43 -1.66 22.28
N ALA A 39 1.62 -2.26 23.45
CA ALA A 39 2.20 -3.58 23.56
C ALA A 39 1.35 -4.67 22.87
N ASN A 40 0.06 -4.42 22.66
CA ASN A 40 -0.89 -5.40 22.16
C ASN A 40 -1.18 -5.30 20.65
N ARG A 41 -0.63 -4.30 19.93
CA ARG A 41 -0.83 -4.14 18.47
C ARG A 41 0.25 -3.25 17.84
N MET A 42 0.38 -3.39 16.53
CA MET A 42 1.22 -2.51 15.70
C MET A 42 0.57 -1.14 15.53
N SER A 43 1.39 -0.09 15.45
CA SER A 43 0.91 1.24 15.09
C SER A 43 0.73 1.38 13.56
N SER A 44 -0.02 2.39 13.14
CA SER A 44 -0.15 2.72 11.71
C SER A 44 1.21 3.06 11.08
N SER A 45 2.06 3.79 11.79
CA SER A 45 3.41 4.16 11.33
C SER A 45 4.30 2.93 11.11
N ASP A 46 4.24 1.93 12.00
CA ASP A 46 4.98 0.69 11.83
C ASP A 46 4.61 0.00 10.50
N TRP A 47 3.29 -0.04 10.19
CA TRP A 47 2.81 -0.65 8.94
C TRP A 47 3.25 0.12 7.71
N VAL A 48 3.22 1.45 7.74
CA VAL A 48 3.70 2.30 6.64
C VAL A 48 5.17 2.01 6.34
N VAL A 49 6.02 2.03 7.37
CA VAL A 49 7.47 1.78 7.23
C VAL A 49 7.75 0.38 6.67
N ILE A 50 7.04 -0.65 7.15
CA ILE A 50 7.20 -2.02 6.65
C ILE A 50 6.83 -2.12 5.18
N THR A 51 5.73 -1.48 4.78
CA THR A 51 5.24 -1.48 3.41
C THR A 51 6.22 -0.78 2.47
N GLU A 52 6.76 0.38 2.87
CA GLU A 52 7.79 1.07 2.10
C GLU A 52 9.08 0.25 1.98
N GLN A 53 9.53 -0.39 3.06
CA GLN A 53 10.70 -1.26 3.02
C GLN A 53 10.49 -2.45 2.08
N ALA A 54 9.31 -3.04 2.07
CA ALA A 54 8.98 -4.14 1.16
C ALA A 54 8.99 -3.68 -0.31
N GLY A 55 8.43 -2.49 -0.61
CA GLY A 55 8.50 -1.90 -1.93
C GLY A 55 9.93 -1.62 -2.40
N ARG A 56 10.77 -1.08 -1.52
CA ARG A 56 12.20 -0.87 -1.80
C ARG A 56 12.95 -2.20 -1.99
N ALA A 57 12.64 -3.22 -1.19
CA ALA A 57 13.24 -4.54 -1.34
C ALA A 57 12.93 -5.17 -2.70
N LEU A 58 11.70 -5.01 -3.21
CA LEU A 58 11.37 -5.41 -4.58
C LEU A 58 12.23 -4.66 -5.60
N LEU A 59 12.30 -3.33 -5.50
CA LEU A 59 13.01 -2.49 -6.46
C LEU A 59 14.53 -2.72 -6.51
N THR A 60 15.10 -3.30 -5.46
CA THR A 60 16.53 -3.63 -5.35
C THR A 60 16.81 -5.13 -5.48
N SER A 61 15.80 -5.93 -5.80
CA SER A 61 15.93 -7.38 -5.91
C SER A 61 16.56 -7.76 -7.26
N PRO A 62 17.60 -8.62 -7.26
CA PRO A 62 18.20 -9.12 -8.49
C PRO A 62 17.20 -9.85 -9.39
N GLN A 63 16.29 -10.63 -8.81
CA GLN A 63 15.27 -11.38 -9.54
C GLN A 63 14.33 -10.46 -10.32
N PHE A 64 13.95 -9.33 -9.72
CA PHE A 64 13.14 -8.34 -10.41
C PHE A 64 13.90 -7.63 -11.52
N ASP A 65 15.17 -7.32 -11.31
CA ASP A 65 16.02 -6.70 -12.35
C ASP A 65 16.28 -7.67 -13.53
N GLU A 66 16.48 -8.96 -13.26
CA GLU A 66 16.58 -10.02 -14.29
C GLU A 66 15.28 -10.12 -15.10
N TYR A 67 14.13 -10.15 -14.43
CA TYR A 67 12.83 -10.15 -15.10
C TYR A 67 12.66 -8.93 -16.01
N LEU A 68 12.97 -7.73 -15.50
CA LEU A 68 12.86 -6.50 -16.30
C LEU A 68 13.81 -6.49 -17.51
N ALA A 69 15.00 -7.09 -17.38
CA ALA A 69 15.94 -7.21 -18.48
C ALA A 69 15.41 -8.15 -19.57
N ALA A 70 14.91 -9.33 -19.21
CA ALA A 70 14.29 -10.28 -20.11
C ALA A 70 13.06 -9.67 -20.81
N TYR A 71 12.17 -9.05 -20.04
CA TYR A 71 10.98 -8.38 -20.56
C TYR A 71 11.32 -7.34 -21.63
N ARG A 72 12.37 -6.53 -21.42
CA ARG A 72 12.80 -5.53 -22.41
C ARG A 72 13.30 -6.15 -23.70
N ILE A 73 14.06 -7.23 -23.63
CA ILE A 73 14.55 -7.95 -24.81
C ILE A 73 13.36 -8.46 -25.65
N ASP A 74 12.39 -9.08 -25.01
CA ASP A 74 11.20 -9.60 -25.69
C ASP A 74 10.35 -8.47 -26.28
N ALA A 75 10.18 -7.37 -25.54
CA ALA A 75 9.46 -6.20 -26.01
C ALA A 75 10.14 -5.53 -27.21
N GLU A 76 11.47 -5.39 -27.19
CA GLU A 76 12.24 -4.84 -28.33
C GLU A 76 12.11 -5.71 -29.56
N LYS A 77 12.17 -7.03 -29.40
CA LYS A 77 11.98 -7.98 -30.50
C LYS A 77 10.57 -7.84 -31.10
N ALA A 78 9.53 -7.81 -30.26
CA ALA A 78 8.15 -7.63 -30.71
C ALA A 78 7.94 -6.29 -31.44
N LEU A 79 8.57 -5.21 -30.97
CA LEU A 79 8.53 -3.91 -31.62
C LEU A 79 9.19 -3.94 -33.01
N GLN A 80 10.34 -4.61 -33.15
CA GLN A 80 11.04 -4.77 -34.44
C GLN A 80 10.20 -5.58 -35.42
N GLU A 81 9.59 -6.68 -34.98
CA GLU A 81 8.70 -7.50 -35.80
C GLU A 81 7.48 -6.72 -36.30
N ALA A 82 6.87 -5.90 -35.42
CA ALA A 82 5.77 -5.04 -35.78
C ALA A 82 6.16 -3.96 -36.81
N GLU A 83 7.33 -3.36 -36.69
CA GLU A 83 7.87 -2.39 -37.67
C GLU A 83 8.14 -3.04 -39.03
N GLN A 84 8.72 -4.23 -39.05
CA GLN A 84 8.96 -4.99 -40.27
C GLN A 84 7.66 -5.38 -40.97
N SER A 85 6.58 -5.59 -40.21
CA SER A 85 5.26 -5.86 -40.77
C SER A 85 4.53 -4.58 -41.26
N GLY A 86 5.16 -3.41 -41.19
CA GLY A 86 4.61 -2.14 -41.66
C GLY A 86 3.66 -1.46 -40.64
N THR A 87 3.63 -1.93 -39.39
CA THR A 87 2.81 -1.32 -38.34
C THR A 87 3.46 -0.02 -37.84
N ALA A 88 2.78 1.10 -37.98
CA ALA A 88 3.26 2.36 -37.44
C ALA A 88 3.13 2.37 -35.89
N ILE A 89 4.26 2.44 -35.19
CA ILE A 89 4.33 2.48 -33.73
C ILE A 89 4.69 3.90 -33.28
N SER A 90 3.84 4.52 -32.48
CA SER A 90 4.14 5.83 -31.90
C SER A 90 5.28 5.75 -30.88
N ALA A 91 5.99 6.88 -30.67
CA ALA A 91 7.03 6.96 -29.64
C ALA A 91 6.49 6.61 -28.23
N ARG A 92 5.24 6.98 -27.95
CA ARG A 92 4.58 6.64 -26.67
C ARG A 92 4.33 5.14 -26.53
N GLU A 93 3.86 4.48 -27.58
CA GLU A 93 3.64 3.01 -27.59
C GLU A 93 4.96 2.29 -27.39
N ARG A 94 6.02 2.72 -28.07
CA ARG A 94 7.37 2.17 -27.88
C ARG A 94 7.85 2.27 -26.44
N LEU A 95 7.79 3.47 -25.82
CA LEU A 95 8.20 3.66 -24.43
C LEU A 95 7.36 2.83 -23.44
N ASN A 96 6.07 2.69 -23.73
CA ASN A 96 5.16 1.90 -22.90
C ASN A 96 5.43 0.40 -23.03
N ALA A 97 5.78 -0.09 -24.21
CA ALA A 97 6.09 -1.50 -24.44
C ALA A 97 7.32 -1.99 -23.66
N LEU A 98 8.28 -1.11 -23.41
CA LEU A 98 9.53 -1.44 -22.70
C LEU A 98 9.37 -1.56 -21.16
N LYS A 99 8.18 -1.32 -20.63
CA LYS A 99 7.92 -1.39 -19.18
C LYS A 99 6.70 -2.28 -18.92
N PRO A 100 6.81 -3.32 -18.08
CA PRO A 100 5.70 -4.18 -17.79
C PRO A 100 4.57 -3.41 -17.10
N LEU A 101 3.35 -3.81 -17.38
CA LEU A 101 2.14 -3.28 -16.75
C LEU A 101 1.85 -4.08 -15.50
N LEU A 102 1.91 -3.42 -14.34
CA LEU A 102 1.71 -4.03 -13.03
C LEU A 102 0.29 -3.74 -12.51
N MET A 103 -0.35 -4.79 -12.05
CA MET A 103 -1.57 -4.73 -11.25
C MET A 103 -1.22 -4.89 -9.77
N LEU A 104 -1.70 -3.98 -8.94
CA LEU A 104 -1.53 -4.06 -7.50
C LEU A 104 -2.86 -4.47 -6.84
N SER A 105 -2.89 -5.66 -6.28
CA SER A 105 -4.02 -6.15 -5.50
C SER A 105 -4.03 -5.52 -4.11
N THR A 106 -5.21 -5.34 -3.53
CA THR A 106 -5.33 -4.88 -2.14
C THR A 106 -4.67 -5.89 -1.21
N ILE A 107 -3.82 -5.41 -0.30
CA ILE A 107 -3.19 -6.25 0.72
C ILE A 107 -4.30 -6.83 1.61
N GLN A 108 -4.35 -8.15 1.73
CA GLN A 108 -5.35 -8.83 2.54
C GLN A 108 -5.02 -8.71 4.03
N ASN A 109 -5.98 -8.24 4.80
CA ASN A 109 -5.85 -8.21 6.26
C ASN A 109 -6.48 -9.47 6.87
N ASN A 110 -5.65 -10.48 7.12
CA ASN A 110 -6.04 -11.73 7.76
C ASN A 110 -5.78 -11.67 9.29
N THR A 111 -6.05 -10.53 9.89
CA THR A 111 -5.97 -10.31 11.33
C THR A 111 -7.35 -9.93 11.87
N ALA A 112 -7.54 -10.04 13.19
CA ALA A 112 -8.75 -9.52 13.85
C ALA A 112 -8.66 -8.01 14.17
N GLU A 113 -7.58 -7.33 13.72
CA GLU A 113 -7.34 -5.92 13.98
C GLU A 113 -7.77 -5.06 12.80
N HIS A 114 -8.19 -3.83 13.11
CA HIS A 114 -8.42 -2.85 12.07
C HIS A 114 -7.08 -2.32 11.55
N ILE A 115 -6.67 -2.81 10.36
CA ILE A 115 -5.52 -2.34 9.61
C ILE A 115 -6.04 -1.82 8.28
N ASP A 116 -5.76 -0.57 7.98
CA ASP A 116 -6.15 0.02 6.70
C ASP A 116 -5.24 -0.51 5.57
N SER A 117 -5.61 -1.67 5.05
CA SER A 117 -4.88 -2.32 3.96
C SER A 117 -4.91 -1.53 2.65
N ARG A 118 -5.93 -0.68 2.46
CA ARG A 118 -6.01 0.21 1.30
C ARG A 118 -4.90 1.27 1.37
N LEU A 119 -4.71 1.91 2.53
CA LEU A 119 -3.63 2.88 2.73
C LEU A 119 -2.26 2.24 2.45
N LEU A 120 -2.04 1.01 2.94
CA LEU A 120 -0.78 0.29 2.70
C LEU A 120 -0.58 -0.02 1.21
N THR A 121 -1.65 -0.42 0.51
CA THR A 121 -1.60 -0.65 -0.94
C THR A 121 -1.24 0.62 -1.70
N GLU A 122 -1.81 1.79 -1.32
CA GLU A 122 -1.49 3.07 -1.95
C GLU A 122 -0.04 3.50 -1.68
N ARG A 123 0.47 3.30 -0.46
CA ARG A 123 1.88 3.57 -0.14
C ARG A 123 2.84 2.69 -0.96
N LEU A 124 2.52 1.41 -1.11
CA LEU A 124 3.29 0.51 -1.95
C LEU A 124 3.25 0.95 -3.42
N ARG A 125 2.08 1.36 -3.92
CA ARG A 125 1.91 1.90 -5.27
C ARG A 125 2.79 3.13 -5.49
N GLU A 126 2.80 4.07 -4.55
CA GLU A 126 3.61 5.29 -4.62
C GLU A 126 5.11 4.98 -4.76
N VAL A 127 5.64 4.09 -3.91
CA VAL A 127 7.06 3.68 -3.96
C VAL A 127 7.41 3.06 -5.31
N LEU A 128 6.57 2.15 -5.81
CA LEU A 128 6.80 1.45 -7.06
C LEU A 128 6.61 2.37 -8.27
N PHE A 129 5.61 3.24 -8.26
CA PHE A 129 5.35 4.19 -9.34
C PHE A 129 6.50 5.18 -9.52
N ASN A 130 6.99 5.74 -8.42
CA ASN A 130 8.09 6.70 -8.42
C ASN A 130 9.42 6.10 -8.92
N SER A 131 9.57 4.77 -8.91
CA SER A 131 10.75 4.10 -9.47
C SER A 131 10.85 4.21 -11.00
N GLY A 132 9.73 4.40 -11.68
CA GLY A 132 9.63 4.40 -13.14
C GLY A 132 9.98 3.06 -13.82
N LYS A 133 10.20 1.98 -13.05
CA LYS A 133 10.55 0.65 -13.58
C LYS A 133 9.34 -0.07 -14.19
N VAL A 134 8.13 0.20 -13.69
CA VAL A 134 6.86 -0.41 -14.12
C VAL A 134 5.82 0.64 -14.46
N ARG A 135 4.79 0.24 -15.18
CA ARG A 135 3.55 1.02 -15.38
C ARG A 135 2.46 0.40 -14.51
N PHE A 136 1.47 1.17 -14.14
CA PHE A 136 0.32 0.69 -13.37
C PHE A 136 -0.94 0.75 -14.18
N THR A 137 -1.81 -0.26 -13.99
CA THR A 137 -3.19 -0.24 -14.44
C THR A 137 -4.11 0.02 -13.25
N THR A 138 -5.09 0.88 -13.47
CA THR A 138 -6.23 1.08 -12.54
C THR A 138 -7.44 0.28 -12.99
N TYR A 139 -7.37 -0.34 -14.17
CA TYR A 139 -8.43 -1.14 -14.73
C TYR A 139 -8.17 -2.62 -14.49
N ALA A 140 -8.82 -3.15 -13.47
CA ALA A 140 -8.86 -4.57 -13.22
C ALA A 140 -10.25 -4.99 -12.79
N ALA A 141 -10.73 -6.09 -13.35
CA ALA A 141 -11.94 -6.76 -12.90
C ALA A 141 -11.54 -7.76 -11.81
N GLY A 142 -12.18 -7.68 -10.65
CA GLY A 142 -11.96 -8.62 -9.56
C GLY A 142 -12.40 -8.09 -8.20
N GLU A 143 -12.71 -8.99 -7.29
CA GLU A 143 -13.08 -8.62 -5.90
C GLU A 143 -11.93 -7.88 -5.20
N GLY A 144 -12.26 -6.74 -4.59
CA GLY A 144 -11.31 -5.93 -3.81
C GLY A 144 -10.42 -4.98 -4.61
N GLN A 145 -10.64 -4.84 -5.92
CA GLN A 145 -9.84 -3.96 -6.78
C GLN A 145 -10.53 -2.62 -6.97
N THR A 146 -9.77 -1.54 -6.78
CA THR A 146 -10.27 -0.19 -7.02
C THR A 146 -10.18 0.10 -8.51
N ILE A 147 -11.29 -0.03 -9.22
CA ILE A 147 -11.42 0.55 -10.56
C ILE A 147 -11.53 2.06 -10.34
N ASP A 148 -10.71 2.83 -11.04
CA ASP A 148 -10.91 4.28 -11.07
C ASP A 148 -12.28 4.59 -11.67
N PRO A 149 -13.21 5.21 -10.90
CA PRO A 149 -14.56 5.50 -11.37
C PRO A 149 -14.57 6.38 -12.63
N ALA A 150 -13.59 7.27 -12.77
CA ALA A 150 -13.47 8.13 -13.95
C ALA A 150 -13.16 7.32 -15.22
N THR A 151 -12.30 6.30 -15.10
CA THR A 151 -12.00 5.39 -16.22
C THR A 151 -13.24 4.60 -16.67
N GLY A 152 -14.07 4.17 -15.72
CA GLY A 152 -15.36 3.53 -16.02
C GLY A 152 -16.31 4.50 -16.74
N ALA A 153 -16.53 5.68 -16.17
CA ALA A 153 -17.41 6.70 -16.72
C ALA A 153 -17.04 7.12 -18.15
N VAL A 154 -15.75 7.35 -18.43
CA VAL A 154 -15.29 7.70 -19.80
C VAL A 154 -15.58 6.57 -20.80
N ARG A 155 -15.58 5.32 -20.38
CA ARG A 155 -15.91 4.18 -21.25
C ARG A 155 -17.40 4.08 -21.54
N ASP A 156 -18.24 4.43 -20.57
CA ASP A 156 -19.70 4.44 -20.75
C ASP A 156 -20.12 5.49 -21.78
N LEU A 157 -19.33 6.56 -21.96
CA LEU A 157 -19.55 7.57 -23.01
C LEU A 157 -19.54 7.01 -24.44
N GLN A 158 -19.01 5.79 -24.67
CA GLN A 158 -19.09 5.14 -25.99
C GLN A 158 -20.52 4.85 -26.45
N TYR A 159 -21.47 4.85 -25.51
CA TYR A 159 -22.88 4.63 -25.78
C TYR A 159 -23.70 5.93 -25.82
N ASP A 160 -23.10 7.07 -25.52
CA ASP A 160 -23.78 8.37 -25.54
C ASP A 160 -23.68 9.00 -26.95
N PRO A 161 -24.81 9.19 -27.66
CA PRO A 161 -24.84 9.77 -29.01
C PRO A 161 -24.44 11.26 -29.04
N ASN A 162 -24.47 11.95 -27.89
CA ASN A 162 -24.07 13.37 -27.77
C ASN A 162 -22.58 13.56 -27.65
N VAL A 163 -21.78 12.50 -27.45
CA VAL A 163 -20.36 12.55 -27.28
C VAL A 163 -19.63 12.24 -28.58
N ASN A 164 -18.58 12.98 -28.89
CA ASN A 164 -17.75 12.71 -30.05
C ASN A 164 -17.04 11.35 -29.91
N GLN A 165 -17.53 10.34 -30.62
CA GLN A 165 -17.06 8.96 -30.53
C GLN A 165 -15.62 8.75 -30.96
N ARG A 166 -14.97 9.71 -31.65
CA ARG A 166 -13.55 9.68 -32.02
C ARG A 166 -12.61 9.93 -30.81
N THR A 167 -13.14 10.58 -29.77
CA THR A 167 -12.39 10.93 -28.55
C THR A 167 -12.59 9.94 -27.41
N VAL A 168 -13.56 9.04 -27.54
CA VAL A 168 -13.90 8.05 -26.52
C VAL A 168 -12.97 6.83 -26.61
N ALA A 169 -12.61 6.27 -25.47
CA ALA A 169 -11.83 5.05 -25.39
C ALA A 169 -12.56 3.87 -26.05
N GLN A 170 -12.04 3.37 -27.15
CA GLN A 170 -12.63 2.27 -27.92
C GLN A 170 -12.47 0.93 -27.18
N LYS A 171 -13.39 -0.02 -27.47
CA LYS A 171 -13.28 -1.41 -27.00
C LYS A 171 -11.95 -2.04 -27.45
N GLY A 172 -11.35 -2.89 -26.61
CA GLY A 172 -10.10 -3.57 -26.93
C GLY A 172 -8.83 -2.71 -26.78
N LYS A 173 -8.93 -1.49 -26.24
CA LYS A 173 -7.76 -0.62 -26.02
C LYS A 173 -7.15 -0.73 -24.61
N VAL A 174 -7.72 -1.57 -23.73
CA VAL A 174 -7.14 -1.87 -22.45
C VAL A 174 -6.14 -3.01 -22.60
N ASN A 175 -4.92 -2.75 -22.18
CA ASN A 175 -3.90 -3.80 -22.11
C ASN A 175 -4.14 -4.68 -20.87
N ALA A 176 -3.99 -5.99 -21.03
CA ALA A 176 -3.85 -6.89 -19.90
C ALA A 176 -2.57 -6.53 -19.12
N TYR A 177 -2.57 -6.79 -17.83
CA TYR A 177 -1.38 -6.58 -17.01
C TYR A 177 -0.44 -7.77 -17.08
N ASP A 178 0.85 -7.48 -17.22
CA ASP A 178 1.91 -8.47 -17.32
C ASP A 178 2.22 -9.08 -15.95
N LEU A 179 2.22 -8.25 -14.93
CA LEU A 179 2.55 -8.59 -13.55
C LEU A 179 1.40 -8.32 -12.59
N SER A 180 1.27 -9.14 -11.56
CA SER A 180 0.43 -8.84 -10.39
C SER A 180 1.24 -8.92 -9.11
N LEU A 181 1.02 -7.94 -8.21
CA LEU A 181 1.60 -7.93 -6.86
C LEU A 181 0.46 -8.07 -5.86
N SER A 182 0.49 -9.16 -5.11
CA SER A 182 -0.46 -9.47 -4.04
C SER A 182 0.24 -9.54 -2.69
N GLY A 183 -0.51 -9.38 -1.59
CA GLY A 183 0.06 -9.46 -0.26
C GLY A 183 -0.96 -9.78 0.80
N ALA A 184 -0.47 -10.20 1.97
CA ALA A 184 -1.30 -10.49 3.13
C ALA A 184 -0.60 -10.12 4.44
N ILE A 185 -1.41 -9.79 5.44
CA ILE A 185 -1.01 -9.61 6.83
C ILE A 185 -1.67 -10.72 7.64
N ILE A 186 -0.85 -11.48 8.37
CA ILE A 186 -1.29 -12.58 9.22
C ILE A 186 -0.84 -12.27 10.65
N LYS A 187 -1.70 -12.52 11.63
CA LYS A 187 -1.37 -12.39 13.05
C LYS A 187 -1.43 -13.76 13.73
N GLN A 188 -0.40 -14.04 14.52
CA GLN A 188 -0.38 -15.18 15.43
C GLN A 188 -0.19 -14.67 16.86
N THR A 189 -0.82 -15.34 17.82
CA THR A 189 -0.73 -15.00 19.25
C THR A 189 -0.33 -16.25 20.00
N ALA A 190 0.73 -16.15 20.81
CA ALA A 190 1.11 -17.18 21.77
C ALA A 190 1.05 -16.60 23.18
N SER A 191 0.69 -17.43 24.18
CA SER A 191 0.68 -17.05 25.58
C SER A 191 1.28 -18.16 26.44
N SER A 192 2.11 -17.76 27.40
CA SER A 192 2.67 -18.67 28.41
C SER A 192 2.59 -17.98 29.77
N GLY A 193 1.72 -18.46 30.64
CA GLY A 193 1.44 -17.83 31.91
C GLY A 193 0.91 -16.39 31.75
N ARG A 194 1.69 -15.40 32.22
CA ARG A 194 1.36 -13.97 32.09
C ARG A 194 1.99 -13.32 30.86
N ASP A 195 2.92 -13.98 30.21
CA ASP A 195 3.62 -13.46 29.03
C ASP A 195 2.77 -13.68 27.79
N ARG A 196 2.72 -12.66 26.94
CA ARG A 196 2.05 -12.72 25.64
C ARG A 196 3.04 -12.35 24.55
N GLU A 197 3.07 -13.16 23.52
CA GLU A 197 3.78 -12.89 22.28
C GLU A 197 2.79 -12.66 21.16
N LEU A 198 2.99 -11.58 20.42
CA LEU A 198 2.27 -11.24 19.21
C LEU A 198 3.25 -11.29 18.05
N SER A 199 2.95 -12.13 17.07
CA SER A 199 3.71 -12.21 15.81
C SER A 199 2.82 -11.77 14.66
N TYR A 200 3.35 -10.86 13.83
CA TYR A 200 2.73 -10.43 12.60
C TYR A 200 3.63 -10.83 11.44
N THR A 201 3.05 -11.46 10.44
CA THR A 201 3.74 -11.81 9.22
C THR A 201 3.15 -10.98 8.07
N PHE A 202 3.99 -10.17 7.44
CA PHE A 202 3.66 -9.40 6.24
C PHE A 202 4.29 -10.09 5.04
N THR A 203 3.48 -10.44 4.04
CA THR A 203 3.94 -11.13 2.82
C THR A 203 3.56 -10.33 1.59
N LEU A 204 4.45 -10.33 0.58
CA LEU A 204 4.16 -9.87 -0.78
C LEU A 204 4.65 -10.93 -1.76
N THR A 205 3.93 -11.11 -2.86
CA THR A 205 4.30 -11.99 -3.97
C THR A 205 4.06 -11.29 -5.30
N LEU A 206 5.09 -11.23 -6.13
CA LEU A 206 5.04 -10.75 -7.50
C LEU A 206 4.92 -11.95 -8.44
N THR A 207 3.90 -11.96 -9.27
CA THR A 207 3.61 -13.06 -10.21
C THR A 207 3.57 -12.52 -11.63
N ASP A 208 4.18 -13.24 -12.54
CA ASP A 208 4.00 -13.08 -13.98
C ASP A 208 2.67 -13.71 -14.38
N ASN A 209 1.76 -12.90 -14.93
CA ASN A 209 0.43 -13.37 -15.29
C ASN A 209 0.37 -14.10 -16.63
N VAL A 210 1.43 -14.02 -17.43
CA VAL A 210 1.52 -14.74 -18.69
C VAL A 210 1.88 -16.21 -18.44
N THR A 211 2.86 -16.45 -17.56
CA THR A 211 3.34 -17.79 -17.23
C THR A 211 2.72 -18.37 -15.96
N GLY A 212 2.19 -17.54 -15.08
CA GLY A 212 1.72 -17.93 -13.75
C GLY A 212 2.84 -18.14 -12.74
N GLU A 213 4.09 -17.82 -13.09
CA GLU A 213 5.25 -18.04 -12.24
C GLU A 213 5.45 -16.91 -11.22
N GLY A 214 5.92 -17.26 -10.02
CA GLY A 214 6.36 -16.30 -9.02
C GLY A 214 7.71 -15.70 -9.39
N VAL A 215 7.75 -14.39 -9.61
CA VAL A 215 8.98 -13.65 -9.94
C VAL A 215 9.75 -13.28 -8.68
N TRP A 216 9.05 -12.91 -7.63
CA TRP A 216 9.65 -12.48 -6.38
C TRP A 216 8.68 -12.64 -5.21
N ALA A 217 9.23 -12.88 -4.04
CA ALA A 217 8.47 -12.94 -2.79
C ALA A 217 9.20 -12.22 -1.66
N TYR A 218 8.42 -11.64 -0.77
CA TYR A 218 8.90 -10.97 0.44
C TYR A 218 8.09 -11.43 1.63
N THR A 219 8.80 -11.75 2.71
CA THR A 219 8.18 -12.09 3.99
C THR A 219 8.92 -11.35 5.11
N ARG A 220 8.17 -10.65 5.94
CA ARG A 220 8.70 -10.04 7.16
C ARG A 220 7.87 -10.47 8.36
N GLU A 221 8.54 -11.02 9.33
CA GLU A 221 7.96 -11.36 10.62
C GLU A 221 8.37 -10.32 11.67
N ILE A 222 7.39 -9.85 12.44
CA ILE A 222 7.58 -8.85 13.50
C ILE A 222 6.98 -9.43 14.77
N LYS A 223 7.82 -9.59 15.79
CA LYS A 223 7.41 -10.10 17.10
C LYS A 223 7.37 -8.97 18.13
N ARG A 224 6.31 -8.93 18.91
CA ARG A 224 6.21 -8.10 20.10
C ARG A 224 5.98 -8.99 21.30
N GLN A 225 6.80 -8.83 22.32
CA GLN A 225 6.69 -9.53 23.59
C GLN A 225 6.26 -8.54 24.67
N ASN A 226 5.20 -8.85 25.37
CA ASN A 226 4.78 -8.14 26.56
C ASN A 226 5.12 -9.02 27.78
N LYS A 227 6.15 -8.61 28.54
CA LYS A 227 6.51 -9.20 29.83
C LYS A 227 5.84 -8.38 30.92
N GLN A 228 4.97 -9.01 31.70
CA GLN A 228 4.45 -8.37 32.92
C GLN A 228 5.43 -8.63 34.06
N ASP A 229 6.20 -7.62 34.40
CA ASP A 229 6.99 -7.65 35.63
C ASP A 229 6.04 -7.59 36.85
N ILE A 230 6.30 -8.45 37.84
CA ILE A 230 5.50 -8.56 39.07
C ILE A 230 5.68 -7.32 39.96
N PHE A 231 6.74 -6.56 39.72
CA PHE A 231 7.03 -5.31 40.41
C PHE A 231 6.98 -4.16 39.41
N GLY A 232 5.79 -3.51 39.31
CA GLY A 232 5.67 -2.26 38.60
C GLY A 232 6.44 -1.17 39.35
N TYR A 233 7.52 -0.71 38.75
CA TYR A 233 8.13 0.58 39.03
C TYR A 233 7.82 1.49 37.85
#